data_61b6ec6eac6854ec50c07b865e7f17d2
#
_entry.id   61b6ec6eac6854ec50c07b865e7f17d2
#
_cell.length_a   1.000
_cell.length_b   1.000
_cell.length_c   1.000
_cell.angle_alpha   90.00
_cell.angle_beta   90.00
_cell.angle_gamma   90.00
#
_symmetry.space_group_name_H-M   'P 1'
#
loop_
_entity.id
_entity.type
_entity.pdbx_description
1 polymer ?
#
loop_
_entity_poly.entity_id
_entity_poly.type
_entity_poly.pdbx_seq_one_letter_code
_entity_poly.pdbx_strand_id
1 'polypeptide(L)'
;MELLFHNGRRKSLKGTGLGICCAVLLLLCSVVKAQNKSSGSGQTASTLEGVLAQMDAAAAQFRSAQADFTWDQFQKVVNETDTQKGLVYYRRNGKGETQWAADIQSPDQKYMLFTDGKIRIYQPKIQQVNEYDAGKNRAEVESFLVLGFGGRGHDLQNQFEIKFEGNEDVDGVRTAKLDLTPKSAKVKNMFDHIFIWVDATRSVSLKQQAFEPSGDYRLAHYTNIKLNSKIHDDVFKLHTSGKTKTVKGS
;
A
#
# COMPACT_ATOMS: atom_id res chain seq x y z
N MET A 1 19.73 -49.54 -8.98
CA MET A 1 19.03 -50.69 -8.38
C MET A 1 17.55 -50.34 -8.47
N GLU A 2 16.97 -50.48 -9.66
CA GLU A 2 16.27 -51.65 -10.21
C GLU A 2 15.26 -52.21 -9.21
N LEU A 3 14.05 -52.20 -9.58
CA LEU A 3 13.11 -53.03 -10.31
C LEU A 3 11.92 -53.30 -9.36
N LEU A 4 10.66 -53.48 -9.68
CA LEU A 4 9.98 -54.26 -10.74
C LEU A 4 8.48 -53.89 -10.69
N PHE A 5 7.80 -53.65 -11.81
CA PHE A 5 6.86 -54.52 -12.59
C PHE A 5 5.63 -55.01 -11.80
N HIS A 6 4.37 -54.99 -12.30
CA HIS A 6 3.78 -55.57 -13.50
C HIS A 6 2.29 -55.22 -13.56
N ASN A 7 1.70 -54.71 -14.58
CA ASN A 7 0.98 -55.29 -15.71
C ASN A 7 -0.29 -56.13 -15.39
N GLY A 8 -1.42 -55.78 -15.97
CA GLY A 8 -2.67 -56.58 -15.95
C GLY A 8 -3.78 -55.96 -16.81
N ARG A 9 -3.69 -56.11 -18.07
CA ARG A 9 -4.58 -56.41 -19.21
C ARG A 9 -6.09 -56.61 -19.02
N ARG A 10 -6.81 -55.88 -19.89
CA ARG A 10 -7.94 -56.23 -20.81
C ARG A 10 -9.17 -57.01 -20.30
N LYS A 11 -10.36 -56.46 -20.68
CA LYS A 11 -11.26 -57.16 -21.62
C LYS A 11 -12.35 -56.24 -22.21
N SER A 12 -12.50 -56.37 -23.53
CA SER A 12 -13.51 -55.85 -24.43
C SER A 12 -14.80 -56.65 -24.31
N LEU A 13 -15.96 -56.00 -24.48
CA LEU A 13 -17.18 -56.69 -25.05
C LEU A 13 -17.96 -55.69 -25.92
N LYS A 14 -18.20 -56.12 -27.13
CA LYS A 14 -19.06 -55.54 -28.16
C LYS A 14 -20.52 -55.83 -27.88
N GLY A 15 -21.44 -54.92 -28.28
CA GLY A 15 -22.86 -55.22 -28.38
C GLY A 15 -23.55 -54.19 -29.26
N THR A 16 -23.85 -54.64 -30.47
CA THR A 16 -24.60 -53.99 -31.54
C THR A 16 -26.10 -53.91 -31.24
N GLY A 17 -26.80 -52.82 -31.61
CA GLY A 17 -28.27 -52.74 -31.61
C GLY A 17 -28.76 -51.53 -32.41
N LEU A 18 -29.20 -51.82 -33.62
CA LEU A 18 -29.77 -50.96 -34.66
C LEU A 18 -31.21 -50.57 -34.30
N GLY A 19 -31.62 -49.30 -34.54
CA GLY A 19 -33.01 -48.91 -34.45
C GLY A 19 -33.23 -47.47 -35.00
N ILE A 20 -33.65 -47.44 -36.25
CA ILE A 20 -34.08 -46.25 -37.00
C ILE A 20 -35.50 -45.87 -36.54
N CYS A 21 -35.78 -44.61 -36.29
CA CYS A 21 -37.06 -43.97 -36.69
C CYS A 21 -36.95 -42.44 -36.72
N CYS A 22 -37.34 -41.88 -37.86
CA CYS A 22 -37.54 -40.47 -38.16
C CYS A 22 -38.67 -39.83 -37.37
N ALA A 23 -38.54 -38.52 -37.10
CA ALA A 23 -39.52 -37.45 -37.42
C ALA A 23 -39.02 -36.12 -36.84
N VAL A 24 -38.60 -35.26 -37.67
CA VAL A 24 -39.10 -33.94 -38.10
C VAL A 24 -39.86 -33.14 -37.02
N LEU A 25 -39.38 -31.98 -36.80
CA LEU A 25 -39.95 -30.62 -36.70
C LEU A 25 -39.62 -29.81 -35.46
N LEU A 26 -39.24 -28.65 -35.80
CA LEU A 26 -39.41 -27.29 -35.29
C LEU A 26 -38.23 -26.65 -34.51
N LEU A 27 -37.62 -25.74 -35.30
CA LEU A 27 -36.89 -24.60 -34.85
C LEU A 27 -37.66 -23.83 -33.75
N LEU A 28 -37.06 -23.74 -32.58
CA LEU A 28 -37.19 -22.56 -31.71
C LEU A 28 -35.79 -22.16 -31.30
N CYS A 29 -35.32 -21.15 -32.02
CA CYS A 29 -34.09 -20.44 -31.71
C CYS A 29 -34.30 -19.67 -30.42
N SER A 30 -34.07 -20.29 -29.28
CA SER A 30 -33.94 -19.61 -27.98
C SER A 30 -32.54 -19.04 -27.92
N VAL A 31 -32.42 -17.76 -28.23
CA VAL A 31 -31.23 -16.97 -27.94
C VAL A 31 -31.10 -16.92 -26.43
N VAL A 32 -30.38 -17.85 -25.85
CA VAL A 32 -29.88 -17.73 -24.49
C VAL A 32 -28.83 -16.64 -24.52
N LYS A 33 -29.23 -15.40 -24.20
CA LYS A 33 -28.30 -14.40 -23.76
C LYS A 33 -27.62 -14.95 -22.52
N ALA A 34 -26.43 -15.48 -22.70
CA ALA A 34 -25.51 -15.71 -21.60
C ALA A 34 -25.22 -14.35 -20.97
N GLN A 35 -25.96 -14.03 -19.91
CA GLN A 35 -25.55 -12.98 -18.98
C GLN A 35 -24.29 -13.48 -18.32
N ASN A 36 -23.15 -13.04 -18.84
CA ASN A 36 -21.89 -13.11 -18.15
C ASN A 36 -22.08 -12.30 -16.86
N LYS A 37 -22.47 -12.96 -15.78
CA LYS A 37 -22.28 -12.45 -14.43
C LYS A 37 -20.78 -12.38 -14.25
N SER A 38 -20.19 -11.25 -14.57
CA SER A 38 -18.87 -10.84 -14.12
C SER A 38 -18.93 -10.91 -12.59
N SER A 39 -18.50 -12.03 -12.04
CA SER A 39 -18.15 -12.13 -10.63
C SER A 39 -17.02 -11.15 -10.44
N GLY A 40 -17.28 -10.06 -9.73
CA GLY A 40 -16.27 -9.05 -9.39
C GLY A 40 -15.21 -9.61 -8.43
N SER A 41 -14.37 -10.49 -8.92
CA SER A 41 -13.01 -10.67 -8.39
C SER A 41 -12.26 -9.43 -8.87
N GLY A 42 -11.87 -8.53 -7.96
CA GLY A 42 -11.11 -7.34 -8.26
C GLY A 42 -9.89 -7.68 -9.11
N GLN A 43 -10.03 -7.50 -10.42
CA GLN A 43 -8.98 -7.82 -11.37
C GLN A 43 -7.88 -6.80 -11.16
N THR A 44 -6.74 -7.24 -10.61
CA THR A 44 -5.57 -6.37 -10.43
C THR A 44 -5.17 -5.84 -11.81
N ALA A 45 -5.04 -4.52 -11.93
CA ALA A 45 -4.67 -3.89 -13.19
C ALA A 45 -3.32 -4.42 -13.70
N SER A 46 -3.21 -4.59 -14.99
CA SER A 46 -2.00 -5.09 -15.67
C SER A 46 -1.20 -3.98 -16.35
N THR A 47 -1.64 -2.73 -16.23
CA THR A 47 -0.98 -1.55 -16.81
C THR A 47 -0.90 -0.44 -15.79
N LEU A 48 0.09 0.45 -15.93
CA LEU A 48 0.23 1.63 -15.07
C LEU A 48 -1.07 2.43 -14.99
N GLU A 49 -1.65 2.77 -16.15
CA GLU A 49 -2.88 3.55 -16.22
C GLU A 49 -4.03 2.90 -15.45
N GLY A 50 -4.19 1.58 -15.61
CA GLY A 50 -5.21 0.82 -14.86
C GLY A 50 -4.98 0.86 -13.36
N VAL A 51 -3.73 0.79 -12.89
CA VAL A 51 -3.38 0.91 -11.46
C VAL A 51 -3.73 2.31 -10.95
N LEU A 52 -3.31 3.36 -11.66
CA LEU A 52 -3.56 4.75 -11.26
C LEU A 52 -5.06 5.07 -11.21
N ALA A 53 -5.82 4.60 -12.21
CA ALA A 53 -7.27 4.78 -12.24
C ALA A 53 -7.99 4.06 -11.07
N GLN A 54 -7.54 2.85 -10.71
CA GLN A 54 -8.07 2.14 -9.54
C GLN A 54 -7.76 2.89 -8.24
N MET A 55 -6.54 3.41 -8.09
CA MET A 55 -6.16 4.23 -6.95
C MET A 55 -7.02 5.51 -6.86
N ASP A 56 -7.30 6.18 -7.97
CA ASP A 56 -8.16 7.36 -8.01
C ASP A 56 -9.58 7.05 -7.52
N ALA A 57 -10.16 5.95 -7.99
CA ALA A 57 -11.48 5.52 -7.58
C ALA A 57 -11.54 5.20 -6.08
N ALA A 58 -10.53 4.53 -5.54
CA ALA A 58 -10.44 4.20 -4.12
C ALA A 58 -10.18 5.46 -3.26
N ALA A 59 -9.34 6.39 -3.73
CA ALA A 59 -9.04 7.64 -3.05
C ALA A 59 -10.27 8.54 -2.83
N ALA A 60 -11.25 8.47 -3.73
CA ALA A 60 -12.50 9.22 -3.60
C ALA A 60 -13.31 8.81 -2.36
N GLN A 61 -13.16 7.57 -1.90
CA GLN A 61 -13.86 7.02 -0.74
C GLN A 61 -12.99 6.99 0.53
N PHE A 62 -11.71 7.31 0.40
CA PHE A 62 -10.77 7.28 1.52
C PHE A 62 -11.02 8.43 2.51
N ARG A 63 -11.15 8.10 3.78
CA ARG A 63 -11.32 9.06 4.90
C ARG A 63 -10.25 8.89 5.96
N SER A 64 -9.88 7.65 6.26
CA SER A 64 -8.87 7.34 7.27
C SER A 64 -8.25 5.96 7.04
N ALA A 65 -7.04 5.77 7.57
CA ALA A 65 -6.40 4.47 7.70
C ALA A 65 -5.67 4.40 9.04
N GLN A 66 -5.67 3.21 9.62
CA GLN A 66 -4.83 2.82 10.75
C GLN A 66 -4.15 1.51 10.40
N ALA A 67 -2.87 1.39 10.72
CA ALA A 67 -2.11 0.16 10.50
C ALA A 67 -1.06 -0.05 11.58
N ASP A 68 -0.69 -1.30 11.82
CA ASP A 68 0.59 -1.63 12.45
C ASP A 68 1.69 -1.42 11.43
N PHE A 69 2.87 -1.01 11.88
CA PHE A 69 4.03 -0.89 10.99
C PHE A 69 5.29 -1.50 11.59
N THR A 70 6.17 -1.93 10.71
CA THR A 70 7.59 -2.16 10.95
C THR A 70 8.37 -1.27 10.00
N TRP A 71 9.25 -0.43 10.52
CA TRP A 71 10.15 0.43 9.75
C TRP A 71 11.58 0.01 10.00
N ASP A 72 12.26 -0.40 8.93
CA ASP A 72 13.66 -0.75 8.94
C ASP A 72 14.46 0.36 8.26
N GLN A 73 15.52 0.80 8.89
CA GLN A 73 16.52 1.70 8.32
C GLN A 73 17.82 0.94 8.20
N PHE A 74 18.18 0.55 6.99
CA PHE A 74 19.44 -0.10 6.68
C PHE A 74 20.53 0.94 6.43
N GLN A 75 21.68 0.77 7.05
CA GLN A 75 22.88 1.59 6.92
C GLN A 75 23.98 0.76 6.26
N LYS A 76 24.26 1.05 4.98
CA LYS A 76 25.19 0.29 4.15
C LYS A 76 26.62 0.27 4.69
N VAL A 77 27.09 1.40 5.21
CA VAL A 77 28.49 1.54 5.65
C VAL A 77 28.82 0.61 6.82
N VAL A 78 27.90 0.45 7.76
CA VAL A 78 28.06 -0.41 8.95
C VAL A 78 27.39 -1.76 8.78
N ASN A 79 26.61 -1.95 7.70
CA ASN A 79 25.81 -3.14 7.41
C ASN A 79 24.87 -3.52 8.57
N GLU A 80 24.20 -2.51 9.13
CA GLU A 80 23.27 -2.66 10.25
C GLU A 80 21.86 -2.20 9.83
N THR A 81 20.87 -2.72 10.54
CA THR A 81 19.45 -2.35 10.36
C THR A 81 18.86 -1.95 11.71
N ASP A 82 18.37 -0.72 11.80
CA ASP A 82 17.58 -0.26 12.91
C ASP A 82 16.10 -0.48 12.63
N THR A 83 15.41 -1.22 13.50
CA THR A 83 13.99 -1.54 13.33
C THR A 83 13.14 -0.79 14.34
N GLN A 84 12.12 -0.09 13.87
CA GLN A 84 11.08 0.56 14.68
C GLN A 84 9.72 -0.09 14.40
N LYS A 85 8.89 -0.21 15.45
CA LYS A 85 7.55 -0.79 15.35
C LYS A 85 6.53 0.06 16.08
N GLY A 86 5.31 0.07 15.60
CA GLY A 86 4.24 0.83 16.24
C GLY A 86 2.97 0.89 15.41
N LEU A 87 2.21 1.96 15.60
CA LEU A 87 0.95 2.22 14.95
C LEU A 87 1.04 3.51 14.12
N VAL A 88 0.48 3.50 12.93
CA VAL A 88 0.37 4.69 12.08
C VAL A 88 -1.09 5.00 11.79
N TYR A 89 -1.39 6.28 11.72
CA TYR A 89 -2.72 6.81 11.52
C TYR A 89 -2.72 7.88 10.44
N TYR A 90 -3.69 7.79 9.54
CA TYR A 90 -3.94 8.75 8.47
C TYR A 90 -5.40 9.18 8.53
N ARG A 91 -5.67 10.47 8.42
CA ARG A 91 -7.04 10.98 8.37
C ARG A 91 -7.11 12.26 7.53
N ARG A 92 -8.20 12.42 6.79
CA ARG A 92 -8.63 13.73 6.30
C ARG A 92 -9.62 14.30 7.31
N ASN A 93 -9.31 15.49 7.85
CA ASN A 93 -10.22 16.17 8.79
C ASN A 93 -11.44 16.74 8.06
N GLY A 94 -12.38 17.33 8.81
CA GLY A 94 -13.60 17.92 8.24
C GLY A 94 -13.36 19.11 7.28
N LYS A 95 -12.15 19.66 7.25
CA LYS A 95 -11.70 20.70 6.30
C LYS A 95 -10.97 20.12 5.07
N GLY A 96 -10.85 18.81 4.98
CA GLY A 96 -10.11 18.14 3.92
C GLY A 96 -8.59 18.13 4.11
N GLU A 97 -8.07 18.61 5.25
CA GLU A 97 -6.65 18.63 5.54
C GLU A 97 -6.16 17.25 5.98
N THR A 98 -4.95 16.90 5.55
CA THR A 98 -4.29 15.67 5.96
C THR A 98 -3.80 15.78 7.40
N GLN A 99 -4.14 14.80 8.20
CA GLN A 99 -3.55 14.55 9.52
C GLN A 99 -2.87 13.20 9.51
N TRP A 100 -1.67 13.15 10.05
CA TRP A 100 -0.89 11.94 10.16
C TRP A 100 -0.27 11.82 11.54
N ALA A 101 -0.22 10.60 12.08
CA ALA A 101 0.43 10.31 13.36
C ALA A 101 1.12 8.95 13.29
N ALA A 102 2.26 8.83 13.96
CA ALA A 102 2.92 7.55 14.24
C ALA A 102 3.23 7.46 15.73
N ASP A 103 2.73 6.40 16.36
CA ASP A 103 3.08 5.98 17.71
C ASP A 103 4.13 4.86 17.62
N ILE A 104 5.40 5.25 17.68
CA ILE A 104 6.54 4.32 17.67
C ILE A 104 6.70 3.77 19.08
N GLN A 105 6.54 2.46 19.24
CA GLN A 105 6.52 1.77 20.52
C GLN A 105 7.83 1.04 20.84
N SER A 106 8.60 0.72 19.81
CA SER A 106 9.87 -0.02 19.94
C SER A 106 10.89 0.50 18.93
N PRO A 107 12.21 0.54 19.26
CA PRO A 107 12.81 0.21 20.57
C PRO A 107 12.56 1.29 21.64
N ASP A 108 12.58 2.57 21.29
CA ASP A 108 12.29 3.70 22.17
C ASP A 108 10.99 4.37 21.76
N GLN A 109 10.15 4.69 22.74
CA GLN A 109 8.88 5.36 22.49
C GLN A 109 9.10 6.74 21.88
N LYS A 110 8.37 7.03 20.79
CA LYS A 110 8.42 8.28 20.06
C LYS A 110 7.06 8.53 19.41
N TYR A 111 6.58 9.75 19.47
CA TYR A 111 5.36 10.15 18.78
C TYR A 111 5.71 11.14 17.69
N MET A 112 5.22 10.87 16.48
CA MET A 112 5.37 11.78 15.35
C MET A 112 3.98 12.23 14.91
N LEU A 113 3.81 13.53 14.72
CA LEU A 113 2.55 14.13 14.28
C LEU A 113 2.78 15.05 13.11
N PHE A 114 1.87 15.01 12.15
CA PHE A 114 1.70 16.06 11.17
C PHE A 114 0.26 16.60 11.27
N THR A 115 0.15 17.83 11.72
CA THR A 115 -1.11 18.58 11.84
C THR A 115 -0.81 20.06 11.60
N ASP A 116 -1.75 20.77 10.99
CA ASP A 116 -1.66 22.23 10.77
C ASP A 116 -0.38 22.67 10.03
N GLY A 117 0.12 21.82 9.11
CA GLY A 117 1.34 22.08 8.35
C GLY A 117 2.64 21.97 9.15
N LYS A 118 2.58 21.40 10.35
CA LYS A 118 3.74 21.20 11.22
C LYS A 118 4.01 19.73 11.49
N ILE A 119 5.29 19.37 11.47
CA ILE A 119 5.78 18.08 11.94
C ILE A 119 6.27 18.26 13.37
N ARG A 120 5.77 17.42 14.28
CA ARG A 120 6.19 17.39 15.67
C ARG A 120 6.66 16.00 16.03
N ILE A 121 7.84 15.91 16.60
CA ILE A 121 8.45 14.64 17.04
C ILE A 121 8.67 14.74 18.55
N TYR A 122 7.88 14.00 19.30
CA TYR A 122 8.01 13.93 20.76
C TYR A 122 8.79 12.69 21.18
N GLN A 123 9.82 12.89 21.98
CA GLN A 123 10.66 11.85 22.57
C GLN A 123 10.48 11.89 24.11
N PRO A 124 9.60 11.03 24.68
CA PRO A 124 9.30 11.03 26.12
C PRO A 124 10.52 10.83 27.01
N LYS A 125 11.46 9.97 26.59
CA LYS A 125 12.67 9.63 27.34
C LYS A 125 13.54 10.84 27.67
N ILE A 126 13.57 11.83 26.80
CA ILE A 126 14.34 13.08 26.98
C ILE A 126 13.42 14.30 27.16
N GLN A 127 12.12 14.07 27.25
CA GLN A 127 11.09 15.12 27.44
C GLN A 127 11.22 16.28 26.44
N GLN A 128 11.43 15.95 25.15
CA GLN A 128 11.66 16.93 24.11
C GLN A 128 10.68 16.76 22.95
N VAL A 129 10.16 17.89 22.46
CA VAL A 129 9.44 18.00 21.18
C VAL A 129 10.31 18.75 20.22
N ASN A 130 10.59 18.16 19.07
CA ASN A 130 11.14 18.87 17.92
C ASN A 130 10.00 19.29 17.00
N GLU A 131 9.83 20.57 16.74
CA GLU A 131 8.79 21.12 15.86
C GLU A 131 9.44 21.70 14.60
N TYR A 132 8.95 21.26 13.43
CA TYR A 132 9.36 21.74 12.11
C TYR A 132 8.13 22.29 11.40
N ASP A 133 8.23 23.46 10.81
CA ASP A 133 7.20 24.04 9.98
C ASP A 133 7.41 23.63 8.52
N ALA A 134 6.42 22.98 7.91
CA ALA A 134 6.49 22.61 6.50
C ALA A 134 6.45 23.84 5.57
N GLY A 135 5.91 24.97 6.03
CA GLY A 135 5.92 26.24 5.32
C GLY A 135 5.49 26.13 3.87
N LYS A 136 6.32 26.65 2.96
CA LYS A 136 6.09 26.60 1.50
C LYS A 136 6.15 25.19 0.92
N ASN A 137 6.73 24.22 1.65
CA ASN A 137 6.86 22.82 1.23
C ASN A 137 5.72 21.94 1.75
N ARG A 138 4.67 22.52 2.32
CA ARG A 138 3.56 21.77 2.94
C ARG A 138 2.99 20.70 2.01
N ALA A 139 2.68 21.05 0.77
CA ALA A 139 2.11 20.11 -0.20
C ALA A 139 3.06 18.94 -0.51
N GLU A 140 4.37 19.21 -0.62
CA GLU A 140 5.39 18.19 -0.83
C GLU A 140 5.48 17.23 0.38
N VAL A 141 5.51 17.79 1.60
CA VAL A 141 5.52 17.01 2.84
C VAL A 141 4.25 16.14 2.96
N GLU A 142 3.07 16.73 2.74
CA GLU A 142 1.81 16.00 2.77
C GLU A 142 1.79 14.83 1.79
N SER A 143 2.28 15.03 0.57
CA SER A 143 2.34 13.96 -0.44
C SER A 143 3.22 12.79 -0.02
N PHE A 144 4.35 13.07 0.62
CA PHE A 144 5.21 12.02 1.16
C PHE A 144 4.55 11.27 2.30
N LEU A 145 3.94 11.99 3.24
CA LEU A 145 3.29 11.38 4.40
C LEU A 145 2.13 10.47 4.01
N VAL A 146 1.40 10.83 2.94
CA VAL A 146 0.26 10.03 2.44
C VAL A 146 0.63 9.11 1.29
N LEU A 147 1.92 8.97 0.98
CA LEU A 147 2.37 8.11 -0.10
C LEU A 147 1.85 6.68 0.10
N GLY A 148 0.97 6.24 -0.81
CA GLY A 148 0.34 4.94 -0.71
C GLY A 148 -0.77 4.80 0.33
N PHE A 149 -1.31 5.93 0.89
CA PHE A 149 -2.47 5.90 1.78
C PHE A 149 -3.53 6.92 1.35
N GLY A 150 -4.48 6.46 0.53
CA GLY A 150 -5.61 7.29 0.08
C GLY A 150 -5.26 8.44 -0.86
N GLY A 151 -4.03 8.47 -1.37
CA GLY A 151 -3.63 9.39 -2.42
C GLY A 151 -4.21 8.97 -3.77
N ARG A 152 -4.52 9.95 -4.63
CA ARG A 152 -4.92 9.66 -6.02
C ARG A 152 -3.71 9.20 -6.81
N GLY A 153 -3.89 8.16 -7.62
CA GLY A 153 -2.81 7.59 -8.42
C GLY A 153 -2.22 8.61 -9.39
N HIS A 154 -3.07 9.33 -10.13
CA HIS A 154 -2.61 10.33 -11.09
C HIS A 154 -1.93 11.53 -10.44
N ASP A 155 -2.26 11.89 -9.20
CA ASP A 155 -1.59 12.98 -8.49
C ASP A 155 -0.12 12.66 -8.19
N LEU A 156 0.24 11.37 -8.08
CA LEU A 156 1.64 10.96 -7.93
C LEU A 156 2.50 11.36 -9.13
N GLN A 157 1.94 11.40 -10.33
CA GLN A 157 2.64 11.80 -11.55
C GLN A 157 3.10 13.26 -11.53
N ASN A 158 2.52 14.10 -10.68
CA ASN A 158 2.96 15.48 -10.52
C ASN A 158 4.36 15.57 -9.87
N GLN A 159 4.70 14.59 -9.04
CA GLN A 159 5.92 14.60 -8.23
C GLN A 159 6.93 13.52 -8.62
N PHE A 160 6.47 12.45 -9.26
CA PHE A 160 7.29 11.30 -9.62
C PHE A 160 7.16 10.94 -11.10
N GLU A 161 8.23 10.44 -11.68
CA GLU A 161 8.17 9.57 -12.84
C GLU A 161 7.86 8.17 -12.32
N ILE A 162 6.83 7.52 -12.89
CA ILE A 162 6.29 6.26 -12.36
C ILE A 162 6.48 5.17 -13.40
N LYS A 163 7.03 4.03 -12.95
CA LYS A 163 7.05 2.79 -13.71
C LYS A 163 6.25 1.72 -13.00
N PHE A 164 5.50 0.94 -13.75
CA PHE A 164 4.83 -0.25 -13.25
C PHE A 164 5.76 -1.45 -13.45
N GLU A 165 6.25 -2.01 -12.34
CA GLU A 165 7.19 -3.14 -12.32
C GLU A 165 6.47 -4.52 -12.29
N GLY A 166 5.15 -4.50 -12.43
CA GLY A 166 4.34 -5.71 -12.38
C GLY A 166 3.58 -5.88 -11.08
N ASN A 167 2.96 -7.05 -10.94
CA ASN A 167 2.21 -7.40 -9.74
C ASN A 167 3.00 -8.36 -8.87
N GLU A 168 3.09 -8.09 -7.58
CA GLU A 168 3.71 -8.95 -6.56
C GLU A 168 2.73 -9.21 -5.42
N ASP A 169 2.84 -10.39 -4.79
CA ASP A 169 2.04 -10.70 -3.62
C ASP A 169 2.78 -10.26 -2.35
N VAL A 170 2.12 -9.47 -1.51
CA VAL A 170 2.62 -9.05 -0.20
C VAL A 170 1.59 -9.50 0.84
N ASP A 171 1.99 -10.34 1.77
CA ASP A 171 1.12 -10.92 2.82
C ASP A 171 -0.17 -11.56 2.28
N GLY A 172 -0.08 -12.23 1.12
CA GLY A 172 -1.22 -12.87 0.48
C GLY A 172 -2.17 -11.90 -0.25
N VAL A 173 -1.80 -10.62 -0.35
CA VAL A 173 -2.54 -9.62 -1.13
C VAL A 173 -1.80 -9.33 -2.42
N ARG A 174 -2.51 -9.43 -3.54
CA ARG A 174 -1.97 -9.06 -4.85
C ARG A 174 -1.82 -7.56 -4.94
N THR A 175 -0.58 -7.06 -5.04
CA THR A 175 -0.25 -5.64 -5.11
C THR A 175 0.34 -5.27 -6.47
N ALA A 176 0.17 -4.01 -6.86
CA ALA A 176 0.91 -3.41 -7.95
C ALA A 176 2.21 -2.81 -7.41
N LYS A 177 3.35 -3.24 -7.94
CA LYS A 177 4.65 -2.65 -7.63
C LYS A 177 4.91 -1.47 -8.55
N LEU A 178 5.10 -0.30 -7.96
CA LEU A 178 5.43 0.93 -8.68
C LEU A 178 6.83 1.38 -8.27
N ASP A 179 7.64 1.79 -9.25
CA ASP A 179 8.91 2.49 -9.06
C ASP A 179 8.69 3.99 -9.28
N LEU A 180 8.93 4.78 -8.24
CA LEU A 180 8.71 6.21 -8.18
C LEU A 180 10.05 6.93 -8.18
N THR A 181 10.42 7.59 -9.27
CA THR A 181 11.61 8.45 -9.34
C THR A 181 11.19 9.90 -9.08
N PRO A 182 11.69 10.56 -8.02
CA PRO A 182 11.32 11.95 -7.72
C PRO A 182 11.68 12.92 -8.86
N LYS A 183 10.82 13.88 -9.17
CA LYS A 183 11.08 14.94 -10.16
C LYS A 183 11.85 16.13 -9.54
N SER A 184 11.55 16.44 -8.28
CA SER A 184 12.18 17.54 -7.55
C SER A 184 13.64 17.21 -7.21
N ALA A 185 14.57 18.13 -7.53
CA ALA A 185 16.00 17.98 -7.19
C ALA A 185 16.23 17.85 -5.68
N LYS A 186 15.44 18.57 -4.86
CA LYS A 186 15.49 18.49 -3.41
C LYS A 186 15.18 17.08 -2.91
N VAL A 187 14.16 16.43 -3.49
CA VAL A 187 13.77 15.07 -3.10
C VAL A 187 14.75 14.04 -3.64
N LYS A 188 15.30 14.25 -4.85
CA LYS A 188 16.38 13.40 -5.41
C LYS A 188 17.63 13.37 -4.53
N ASN A 189 17.94 14.47 -3.85
CA ASN A 189 19.03 14.52 -2.89
C ASN A 189 18.77 13.66 -1.63
N MET A 190 17.50 13.30 -1.37
CA MET A 190 17.11 12.46 -0.23
C MET A 190 16.89 11.01 -0.66
N PHE A 191 16.27 10.81 -1.82
CA PHE A 191 15.91 9.49 -2.33
C PHE A 191 16.15 9.39 -3.84
N ASP A 192 16.89 8.39 -4.26
CA ASP A 192 17.09 8.08 -5.68
C ASP A 192 15.79 7.63 -6.32
N HIS A 193 15.13 6.67 -5.67
CA HIS A 193 13.81 6.16 -6.06
C HIS A 193 13.10 5.51 -4.87
N ILE A 194 11.81 5.26 -5.03
CA ILE A 194 10.95 4.64 -4.01
C ILE A 194 10.12 3.56 -4.67
N PHE A 195 10.25 2.31 -4.20
CA PHE A 195 9.29 1.28 -4.53
C PHE A 195 8.10 1.33 -3.58
N ILE A 196 6.90 1.22 -4.13
CA ILE A 196 5.68 1.01 -3.36
C ILE A 196 4.92 -0.20 -3.89
N TRP A 197 4.39 -1.02 -2.98
CA TRP A 197 3.52 -2.16 -3.28
C TRP A 197 2.10 -1.78 -2.85
N VAL A 198 1.26 -1.46 -3.82
CA VAL A 198 -0.06 -0.88 -3.58
C VAL A 198 -1.15 -1.90 -3.86
N ASP A 199 -2.04 -2.10 -2.90
CA ASP A 199 -3.37 -2.61 -3.19
C ASP A 199 -4.17 -1.48 -3.85
N ALA A 200 -4.21 -1.48 -5.17
CA ALA A 200 -4.83 -0.40 -5.94
C ALA A 200 -6.35 -0.30 -5.71
N THR A 201 -6.99 -1.41 -5.34
CA THR A 201 -8.44 -1.45 -5.07
C THR A 201 -8.83 -0.73 -3.78
N ARG A 202 -7.90 -0.67 -2.81
CA ARG A 202 -8.08 0.03 -1.54
C ARG A 202 -7.31 1.36 -1.47
N SER A 203 -6.45 1.65 -2.47
CA SER A 203 -5.50 2.78 -2.47
C SER A 203 -4.64 2.81 -1.20
N VAL A 204 -4.08 1.66 -0.84
CA VAL A 204 -3.16 1.55 0.30
C VAL A 204 -1.91 0.77 -0.06
N SER A 205 -0.78 1.25 0.42
CA SER A 205 0.50 0.55 0.30
C SER A 205 0.68 -0.43 1.45
N LEU A 206 1.07 -1.67 1.12
CA LEU A 206 1.42 -2.67 2.12
C LEU A 206 2.91 -2.62 2.45
N LYS A 207 3.72 -2.15 1.49
CA LYS A 207 5.16 -2.07 1.62
C LYS A 207 5.69 -0.88 0.84
N GLN A 208 6.71 -0.22 1.38
CA GLN A 208 7.41 0.89 0.74
C GLN A 208 8.90 0.74 0.99
N GLN A 209 9.73 1.00 -0.02
CA GLN A 209 11.18 0.97 0.13
C GLN A 209 11.80 2.17 -0.58
N ALA A 210 12.36 3.08 0.19
CA ALA A 210 13.01 4.29 -0.30
C ALA A 210 14.53 4.11 -0.26
N PHE A 211 15.19 4.33 -1.39
CA PHE A 211 16.63 4.20 -1.55
C PHE A 211 17.28 5.57 -1.50
N GLU A 212 18.31 5.71 -0.67
CA GLU A 212 19.08 6.93 -0.51
C GLU A 212 20.33 6.91 -1.43
N PRO A 213 20.84 8.07 -1.87
CA PRO A 213 22.05 8.13 -2.70
C PRO A 213 23.30 7.53 -2.05
N SER A 214 23.32 7.43 -0.73
CA SER A 214 24.38 6.73 0.05
C SER A 214 24.39 5.22 -0.19
N GLY A 215 23.32 4.65 -0.73
CA GLY A 215 23.04 3.23 -0.80
C GLY A 215 22.38 2.66 0.44
N ASP A 216 22.03 3.52 1.40
CA ASP A 216 21.13 3.18 2.51
C ASP A 216 19.70 3.02 1.98
N TYR A 217 18.82 2.38 2.74
CA TYR A 217 17.39 2.36 2.41
C TYR A 217 16.52 2.36 3.65
N ARG A 218 15.29 2.80 3.46
CA ARG A 218 14.21 2.71 4.45
C ARG A 218 13.14 1.80 3.91
N LEU A 219 12.76 0.79 4.69
CA LEU A 219 11.72 -0.17 4.37
C LEU A 219 10.59 0.00 5.37
N ALA A 220 9.39 0.28 4.89
CA ALA A 220 8.17 0.27 5.67
C ALA A 220 7.30 -0.92 5.26
N HIS A 221 6.80 -1.66 6.24
CA HIS A 221 5.84 -2.74 6.05
C HIS A 221 4.63 -2.48 6.95
N TYR A 222 3.44 -2.53 6.35
CA TYR A 222 2.18 -2.20 7.02
C TYR A 222 1.27 -3.42 7.07
N THR A 223 0.79 -3.74 8.27
CA THR A 223 -0.11 -4.86 8.52
C THR A 223 -1.36 -4.41 9.27
N ASN A 224 -2.37 -5.26 9.40
CA ASN A 224 -3.61 -4.98 10.13
C ASN A 224 -4.28 -3.67 9.70
N ILE A 225 -4.23 -3.34 8.40
CA ILE A 225 -4.73 -2.08 7.85
C ILE A 225 -6.25 -2.00 7.98
N LYS A 226 -6.74 -1.02 8.74
CA LYS A 226 -8.16 -0.70 8.93
C LYS A 226 -8.48 0.61 8.21
N LEU A 227 -9.36 0.55 7.21
CA LEU A 227 -9.78 1.70 6.43
C LEU A 227 -11.09 2.28 6.96
N ASN A 228 -11.23 3.60 6.86
CA ASN A 228 -12.45 4.34 7.13
C ASN A 228 -13.03 4.08 8.53
N SER A 229 -12.22 3.56 9.45
CA SER A 229 -12.58 3.40 10.85
C SER A 229 -12.53 4.75 11.58
N LYS A 230 -13.32 4.89 12.64
CA LYS A 230 -13.26 6.08 13.49
C LYS A 230 -11.91 6.12 14.22
N ILE A 231 -11.14 7.17 14.00
CA ILE A 231 -9.92 7.47 14.74
C ILE A 231 -10.24 8.61 15.71
N HIS A 232 -9.92 8.43 16.99
CA HIS A 232 -10.14 9.45 18.01
C HIS A 232 -9.23 10.67 17.78
N ASP A 233 -9.76 11.87 18.03
CA ASP A 233 -8.99 13.12 17.85
C ASP A 233 -7.75 13.20 18.74
N ASP A 234 -7.75 12.47 19.81
CA ASP A 234 -6.66 12.39 20.78
C ASP A 234 -5.37 11.81 20.18
N VAL A 235 -5.50 10.92 19.19
CA VAL A 235 -4.37 10.36 18.43
C VAL A 235 -3.56 11.46 17.72
N PHE A 236 -4.22 12.58 17.37
CA PHE A 236 -3.59 13.70 16.68
C PHE A 236 -3.20 14.84 17.63
N LYS A 237 -2.96 14.52 18.91
CA LYS A 237 -2.48 15.46 19.94
C LYS A 237 -1.24 14.90 20.61
N LEU A 238 -0.28 15.77 20.93
CA LEU A 238 0.84 15.37 21.77
C LEU A 238 0.45 15.49 23.26
N HIS A 239 0.59 14.38 23.96
CA HIS A 239 0.44 14.34 25.42
C HIS A 239 1.82 14.52 26.06
N THR A 240 2.16 15.76 26.38
CA THR A 240 3.45 16.13 26.96
C THR A 240 3.32 16.44 28.45
N SER A 241 4.41 16.29 29.20
CA SER A 241 4.48 16.74 30.60
C SER A 241 4.81 18.23 30.67
N GLY A 242 4.53 18.87 31.81
CA GLY A 242 4.91 20.27 32.05
C GLY A 242 6.43 20.54 32.03
N LYS A 243 7.27 19.48 32.00
CA LYS A 243 8.72 19.57 31.90
C LYS A 243 9.24 19.46 30.46
N THR A 244 8.36 19.20 29.51
CA THR A 244 8.73 18.98 28.12
C THR A 244 9.22 20.28 27.47
N LYS A 245 10.40 20.24 26.86
CA LYS A 245 10.98 21.34 26.10
C LYS A 245 10.61 21.22 24.64
N THR A 246 10.23 22.33 24.00
CA THR A 246 10.03 22.39 22.55
C THR A 246 11.22 23.08 21.91
N VAL A 247 11.84 22.38 20.94
CA VAL A 247 12.91 22.89 20.09
C VAL A 247 12.33 23.11 18.69
N LYS A 248 12.44 24.33 18.17
CA LYS A 248 12.00 24.63 16.81
C LYS A 248 13.16 24.39 15.85
N GLY A 249 12.95 23.52 14.86
CA GLY A 249 13.86 23.33 13.74
C GLY A 249 13.66 24.44 12.69
N SER A 250 14.73 24.80 12.04
CA SER A 250 14.74 25.72 10.88
C SER A 250 14.40 24.98 9.60
#